data_8fb1c4bc022c53a1a76ec5fef7044be7
#
_entry.id   8fb1c4bc022c53a1a76ec5fef7044be7
#
_cell.length_a   1.000
_cell.length_b   1.000
_cell.length_c   1.000
_cell.angle_alpha   90.00
_cell.angle_beta   90.00
_cell.angle_gamma   90.00
#
_symmetry.space_group_name_H-M   'P 1'
#
loop_
_entity.id
_entity.type
_entity.pdbx_description
1 polymer ?
#
loop_
_entity_poly.entity_id
_entity_poly.type
_entity_poly.pdbx_seq_one_letter_code
_entity_poly.pdbx_strand_id
1 'polypeptide(L)'
;MLIPTMTTTKPLPPRSSAFRTSCRRSGARLGRSGLSCGGGITLFRAFHDLEKAPCQLVPLIEVNMNNALPLFGAQVWLSGSANHREYWRGREFPPVDIIARPGRDTFRYMQNWSATVMVEGGVVSEMQSVVIDLPVLSVLLGEGETTRLLEELGLGDDCPTTVRSMPLHVSSALREAMFPGLRGPVRRMFAQSRVIEYLAILFTFVMSGKQITKERRHTARIRDLHDYLLTVEGRLPTMSELAQEFNLSARRLNAEFVAEYGQSIFSFITDDRLEQARVAIMESQTPLKLLSARLGYSHVNHFITAFKKKFGYSPGSLRSSIKPIR
;
A
#
# COMPACT_ATOMS: atom_id res chain seq x y z
N MET A 1 23.35 -51.87 12.07
CA MET A 1 22.44 -50.73 12.25
C MET A 1 23.20 -49.47 11.83
N LEU A 2 23.14 -49.14 10.53
CA LEU A 2 23.95 -48.08 9.91
C LEU A 2 23.08 -46.80 9.90
N ILE A 3 23.58 -45.74 10.53
CA ILE A 3 22.99 -44.40 10.51
C ILE A 3 23.37 -43.77 9.15
N PRO A 4 22.42 -43.27 8.36
CA PRO A 4 22.76 -42.53 7.13
C PRO A 4 23.29 -41.14 7.47
N THR A 5 24.47 -40.86 6.95
CA THR A 5 25.16 -39.57 6.97
C THR A 5 24.31 -38.52 6.26
N MET A 6 23.96 -37.47 6.98
CA MET A 6 23.37 -36.24 6.41
C MET A 6 24.38 -35.57 5.49
N THR A 7 24.08 -35.56 4.21
CA THR A 7 24.75 -34.72 3.22
C THR A 7 24.42 -33.27 3.50
N THR A 8 25.41 -32.52 3.90
CA THR A 8 25.36 -31.04 4.03
C THR A 8 25.13 -30.43 2.65
N THR A 9 23.90 -30.06 2.37
CA THR A 9 23.59 -29.19 1.23
C THR A 9 24.19 -27.81 1.47
N LYS A 10 25.15 -27.45 0.64
CA LYS A 10 25.78 -26.13 0.56
C LYS A 10 24.70 -25.04 0.51
N PRO A 11 24.77 -23.99 1.33
CA PRO A 11 23.81 -22.90 1.28
C PRO A 11 23.84 -22.26 -0.11
N LEU A 12 22.68 -22.16 -0.75
CA LEU A 12 22.51 -21.43 -2.01
C LEU A 12 22.98 -19.97 -1.81
N PRO A 13 23.70 -19.40 -2.80
CA PRO A 13 24.14 -18.02 -2.72
C PRO A 13 22.92 -17.08 -2.61
N PRO A 14 23.07 -15.89 -1.96
CA PRO A 14 21.97 -14.96 -1.81
C PRO A 14 21.44 -14.59 -3.18
N ARG A 15 20.14 -14.82 -3.41
CA ARG A 15 19.46 -14.49 -4.66
C ARG A 15 19.66 -13.00 -4.97
N SER A 16 20.46 -12.69 -5.97
CA SER A 16 20.61 -11.36 -6.52
C SER A 16 19.35 -11.02 -7.32
N SER A 17 18.31 -10.52 -6.64
CA SER A 17 17.24 -9.81 -7.35
C SER A 17 17.86 -8.56 -7.96
N ALA A 18 17.95 -8.53 -9.30
CA ALA A 18 18.50 -7.41 -10.04
C ALA A 18 17.57 -6.20 -9.95
N PHE A 19 17.74 -5.45 -8.86
CA PHE A 19 17.10 -4.15 -8.72
C PHE A 19 18.04 -3.08 -9.27
N ARG A 20 17.71 -2.51 -10.41
CA ARG A 20 18.42 -1.35 -10.94
C ARG A 20 17.75 -0.06 -10.45
N THR A 21 18.48 0.74 -9.70
CA THR A 21 18.06 2.10 -9.33
C THR A 21 18.51 3.06 -10.42
N SER A 22 17.58 3.72 -11.11
CA SER A 22 17.90 4.60 -12.24
C SER A 22 18.04 6.10 -11.87
N CYS A 23 17.89 6.48 -10.60
CA CYS A 23 17.78 7.88 -10.21
C CYS A 23 19.12 8.48 -9.81
N ARG A 24 19.91 9.00 -10.77
CA ARG A 24 21.16 9.77 -10.51
C ARG A 24 21.03 11.30 -10.72
N ARG A 25 19.87 11.86 -11.12
CA ARG A 25 19.79 13.26 -11.59
C ARG A 25 18.86 14.21 -10.85
N SER A 26 18.15 13.82 -9.80
CA SER A 26 17.05 14.65 -9.28
C SER A 26 17.18 15.16 -7.84
N GLY A 27 18.37 15.12 -7.23
CA GLY A 27 18.50 15.54 -5.82
C GLY A 27 17.75 14.65 -4.80
N ALA A 28 17.25 13.52 -5.23
CA ALA A 28 16.48 12.58 -4.43
C ALA A 28 17.38 11.81 -3.45
N ARG A 29 16.98 11.73 -2.18
CA ARG A 29 17.54 10.79 -1.22
C ARG A 29 16.71 9.53 -1.19
N LEU A 30 17.31 8.43 -1.61
CA LEU A 30 16.67 7.12 -1.63
C LEU A 30 17.32 6.24 -0.56
N GLY A 31 16.54 5.85 0.42
CA GLY A 31 16.93 4.86 1.42
C GLY A 31 16.22 3.54 1.15
N ARG A 32 16.96 2.47 1.01
CA ARG A 32 16.41 1.12 0.92
C ARG A 32 17.15 0.21 1.87
N SER A 33 16.40 -0.54 2.66
CA SER A 33 16.95 -1.59 3.50
C SER A 33 16.19 -2.88 3.28
N GLY A 34 16.92 -3.97 3.11
CA GLY A 34 16.39 -5.33 3.06
C GLY A 34 16.87 -6.11 4.28
N LEU A 35 16.02 -6.96 4.82
CA LEU A 35 16.34 -7.88 5.89
C LEU A 35 15.87 -9.28 5.49
N SER A 36 16.82 -10.16 5.16
CA SER A 36 16.51 -11.58 5.05
C SER A 36 16.35 -12.14 6.46
N CYS A 37 15.17 -12.62 6.76
CA CYS A 37 14.85 -13.25 8.03
C CYS A 37 15.28 -14.73 8.07
N GLY A 38 15.73 -15.29 6.93
CA GLY A 38 15.95 -16.72 6.74
C GLY A 38 14.66 -17.45 6.36
N GLY A 39 14.78 -18.72 5.95
CA GLY A 39 13.63 -19.56 5.64
C GLY A 39 12.68 -19.00 4.58
N GLY A 40 13.17 -18.29 3.56
CA GLY A 40 12.31 -17.79 2.47
C GLY A 40 11.49 -16.54 2.80
N ILE A 41 11.76 -15.87 3.93
CA ILE A 41 11.08 -14.63 4.34
C ILE A 41 12.05 -13.45 4.18
N THR A 42 11.64 -12.41 3.47
CA THR A 42 12.43 -11.19 3.27
C THR A 42 11.56 -9.96 3.49
N LEU A 43 12.04 -9.04 4.32
CA LEU A 43 11.43 -7.74 4.55
C LEU A 43 12.17 -6.65 3.77
N PHE A 44 11.43 -5.68 3.27
CA PHE A 44 11.95 -4.49 2.62
C PHE A 44 11.34 -3.24 3.24
N ARG A 45 12.16 -2.24 3.45
CA ARG A 45 11.72 -0.88 3.78
C ARG A 45 12.33 0.07 2.77
N ALA A 46 11.54 0.88 2.14
CA ALA A 46 11.99 1.92 1.22
C ALA A 46 11.51 3.28 1.71
N PHE A 47 12.43 4.23 1.69
CA PHE A 47 12.19 5.62 2.01
C PHE A 47 12.62 6.45 0.81
N HIS A 48 11.74 7.33 0.37
CA HIS A 48 11.96 8.21 -0.76
C HIS A 48 11.75 9.65 -0.30
N ASP A 49 12.83 10.42 -0.24
CA ASP A 49 12.81 11.85 -0.02
C ASP A 49 12.93 12.53 -1.40
N LEU A 50 11.80 12.93 -1.92
CA LEU A 50 11.65 13.64 -3.19
C LEU A 50 11.16 15.06 -2.99
N GLU A 51 11.31 15.65 -1.80
CA GLU A 51 10.81 16.97 -1.45
C GLU A 51 11.31 18.05 -2.42
N LYS A 52 12.54 17.90 -2.92
CA LYS A 52 13.17 18.83 -3.88
C LYS A 52 12.99 18.43 -5.35
N ALA A 53 12.35 17.29 -5.62
CA ALA A 53 12.08 16.87 -6.98
C ALA A 53 10.85 17.60 -7.56
N PRO A 54 10.77 17.77 -8.88
CA PRO A 54 9.56 18.32 -9.51
C PRO A 54 8.32 17.54 -9.10
N CYS A 55 7.20 18.25 -8.92
CA CYS A 55 5.90 17.66 -8.58
C CYS A 55 5.31 16.89 -9.78
N GLN A 56 5.96 15.82 -10.17
CA GLN A 56 5.54 14.91 -11.23
C GLN A 56 5.90 13.49 -10.84
N LEU A 57 5.30 12.50 -11.50
CA LEU A 57 5.68 11.11 -11.33
C LEU A 57 7.10 10.88 -11.84
N VAL A 58 7.96 10.41 -10.97
CA VAL A 58 9.36 10.12 -11.26
C VAL A 58 9.55 8.60 -11.26
N PRO A 59 10.05 7.99 -12.36
CA PRO A 59 10.40 6.57 -12.34
C PRO A 59 11.56 6.35 -11.38
N LEU A 60 11.34 5.51 -10.38
CA LEU A 60 12.27 5.29 -9.30
C LEU A 60 13.02 3.97 -9.42
N ILE A 61 12.29 2.90 -9.67
CA ILE A 61 12.82 1.54 -9.68
C ILE A 61 12.13 0.74 -10.78
N GLU A 62 12.92 0.01 -11.54
CA GLU A 62 12.44 -1.11 -12.33
C GLU A 62 12.70 -2.40 -11.56
N VAL A 63 11.65 -3.15 -11.34
CA VAL A 63 11.69 -4.45 -10.68
C VAL A 63 11.42 -5.51 -11.74
N ASN A 64 12.34 -6.44 -11.88
CA ASN A 64 12.17 -7.63 -12.71
C ASN A 64 12.42 -8.86 -11.85
N MET A 65 11.41 -9.66 -11.65
CA MET A 65 11.49 -10.93 -10.93
C MET A 65 11.17 -12.07 -11.88
N ASN A 66 12.04 -13.06 -11.89
CA ASN A 66 11.83 -14.33 -12.56
C ASN A 66 12.21 -15.43 -11.56
N ASN A 67 11.23 -15.89 -10.80
CA ASN A 67 11.42 -16.82 -9.71
C ASN A 67 11.06 -18.24 -10.14
N ALA A 68 11.83 -19.23 -9.68
CA ALA A 68 11.54 -20.64 -9.93
C ALA A 68 10.23 -21.07 -9.26
N LEU A 69 9.91 -20.48 -8.11
CA LEU A 69 8.69 -20.71 -7.33
C LEU A 69 7.94 -19.39 -7.13
N PRO A 70 6.61 -19.43 -7.03
CA PRO A 70 5.83 -18.23 -6.74
C PRO A 70 6.12 -17.71 -5.34
N LEU A 71 5.94 -16.40 -5.19
CA LEU A 71 6.13 -15.66 -3.95
C LEU A 71 4.82 -14.98 -3.57
N PHE A 72 4.55 -14.94 -2.30
CA PHE A 72 3.53 -14.05 -1.72
C PHE A 72 4.19 -12.75 -1.27
N GLY A 73 3.61 -11.62 -1.64
CA GLY A 73 4.04 -10.29 -1.21
C GLY A 73 2.92 -9.52 -0.53
N ALA A 74 3.23 -8.86 0.56
CA ALA A 74 2.36 -7.87 1.17
C ALA A 74 3.14 -6.56 1.37
N GLN A 75 2.53 -5.43 1.00
CA GLN A 75 3.14 -4.11 1.05
C GLN A 75 2.20 -3.10 1.69
N VAL A 76 2.72 -2.37 2.67
CA VAL A 76 2.03 -1.31 3.38
C VAL A 76 2.73 0.03 3.15
N TRP A 77 1.96 1.09 2.94
CA TRP A 77 2.46 2.45 2.85
C TRP A 77 2.35 3.14 4.19
N LEU A 78 3.47 3.70 4.66
CA LEU A 78 3.55 4.42 5.93
C LEU A 78 3.26 5.90 5.75
N SER A 79 3.75 6.47 4.64
CA SER A 79 3.51 7.86 4.24
C SER A 79 3.68 8.04 2.73
N GLY A 80 3.10 9.12 2.17
CA GLY A 80 3.14 9.42 0.74
C GLY A 80 2.33 8.45 -0.11
N SER A 81 2.49 8.53 -1.44
CA SER A 81 1.85 7.62 -2.38
C SER A 81 2.82 7.23 -3.50
N ALA A 82 2.53 6.14 -4.21
CA ALA A 82 3.28 5.78 -5.42
C ALA A 82 2.36 5.12 -6.44
N ASN A 83 2.60 5.42 -7.71
CA ASN A 83 2.03 4.67 -8.81
C ASN A 83 2.98 3.57 -9.20
N HIS A 84 2.45 2.36 -9.26
CA HIS A 84 3.13 1.20 -9.80
C HIS A 84 2.51 0.89 -11.16
N ARG A 85 3.34 0.84 -12.20
CA ARG A 85 2.92 0.26 -13.47
C ARG A 85 3.46 -1.14 -13.54
N GLU A 86 2.58 -2.11 -13.56
CA GLU A 86 2.93 -3.53 -13.54
C GLU A 86 2.78 -4.14 -14.93
N TYR A 87 3.81 -4.83 -15.39
CA TYR A 87 3.87 -5.57 -16.64
C TYR A 87 3.97 -7.05 -16.33
N TRP A 88 3.23 -7.86 -17.07
CA TRP A 88 3.17 -9.30 -16.86
C TRP A 88 3.93 -10.01 -17.98
N ARG A 89 5.07 -10.59 -17.68
CA ARG A 89 5.83 -11.33 -18.68
C ARG A 89 5.09 -12.58 -19.13
N GLY A 90 5.06 -12.80 -20.47
CA GLY A 90 4.50 -13.99 -21.08
C GLY A 90 2.97 -14.02 -21.19
N ARG A 91 2.30 -12.91 -20.91
CA ARG A 91 0.85 -12.75 -21.09
C ARG A 91 0.56 -11.45 -21.84
N GLU A 92 -0.42 -11.48 -22.76
CA GLU A 92 -0.89 -10.31 -23.51
C GLU A 92 -1.86 -9.45 -22.69
N PHE A 93 -1.61 -9.24 -21.39
CA PHE A 93 -2.41 -8.35 -20.60
C PHE A 93 -1.87 -6.91 -20.68
N PRO A 94 -2.75 -5.91 -20.75
CA PRO A 94 -2.31 -4.52 -20.70
C PRO A 94 -1.65 -4.23 -19.33
N PRO A 95 -0.67 -3.31 -19.30
CA PRO A 95 -0.09 -2.87 -18.04
C PRO A 95 -1.16 -2.35 -17.08
N VAL A 96 -1.02 -2.66 -15.80
CA VAL A 96 -1.95 -2.19 -14.76
C VAL A 96 -1.27 -1.12 -13.93
N ASP A 97 -1.91 0.05 -13.83
CA ASP A 97 -1.48 1.12 -12.94
C ASP A 97 -2.14 0.95 -11.57
N ILE A 98 -1.32 0.80 -10.55
CA ILE A 98 -1.75 0.60 -9.16
C ILE A 98 -1.33 1.80 -8.33
N ILE A 99 -2.30 2.51 -7.77
CA ILE A 99 -2.06 3.61 -6.85
C ILE A 99 -2.00 3.03 -5.43
N ALA A 100 -0.79 3.00 -4.87
CA ALA A 100 -0.53 2.58 -3.50
C ALA A 100 -0.41 3.80 -2.58
N ARG A 101 -1.13 3.77 -1.43
CA ARG A 101 -1.17 4.87 -0.45
C ARG A 101 -1.46 4.34 0.96
N PRO A 102 -1.19 5.12 2.04
CA PRO A 102 -1.54 4.72 3.40
C PRO A 102 -3.01 4.31 3.53
N GLY A 103 -3.24 3.24 4.29
CA GLY A 103 -4.59 2.66 4.47
C GLY A 103 -5.05 1.74 3.33
N ARG A 104 -4.23 1.57 2.28
CA ARG A 104 -4.46 0.57 1.23
C ARG A 104 -3.24 -0.31 1.10
N ASP A 105 -3.39 -1.54 1.51
CA ASP A 105 -2.31 -2.54 1.42
C ASP A 105 -2.36 -3.23 0.06
N THR A 106 -1.20 -3.49 -0.51
CA THR A 106 -1.07 -4.17 -1.79
C THR A 106 -0.57 -5.59 -1.56
N PHE A 107 -1.30 -6.56 -2.11
CA PHE A 107 -0.94 -7.97 -2.07
C PHE A 107 -0.54 -8.46 -3.45
N ARG A 108 0.44 -9.35 -3.51
CA ARG A 108 0.96 -9.86 -4.79
C ARG A 108 1.22 -11.35 -4.73
N TYR A 109 0.91 -12.00 -5.84
CA TYR A 109 1.36 -13.34 -6.18
C TYR A 109 2.39 -13.19 -7.31
N MET A 110 3.67 -13.45 -7.02
CA MET A 110 4.78 -13.08 -7.90
C MET A 110 5.59 -14.30 -8.29
N GLN A 111 5.50 -14.74 -9.54
CA GLN A 111 6.44 -15.72 -10.10
C GLN A 111 7.27 -15.05 -11.19
N ASN A 112 6.62 -14.56 -12.22
CA ASN A 112 7.20 -13.79 -13.30
C ASN A 112 6.59 -12.39 -13.25
N TRP A 113 7.27 -11.47 -12.58
CA TRP A 113 6.72 -10.15 -12.30
C TRP A 113 7.69 -9.05 -12.70
N SER A 114 7.17 -8.07 -13.42
CA SER A 114 7.92 -6.89 -13.82
C SER A 114 7.10 -5.64 -13.51
N ALA A 115 7.72 -4.66 -12.86
CA ALA A 115 7.06 -3.39 -12.58
C ALA A 115 8.02 -2.22 -12.70
N THR A 116 7.50 -1.09 -13.16
CA THR A 116 8.15 0.21 -13.01
C THR A 116 7.46 0.93 -11.86
N VAL A 117 8.19 1.22 -10.80
CA VAL A 117 7.67 1.99 -9.67
C VAL A 117 7.88 3.47 -9.96
N MET A 118 6.76 4.19 -10.11
CA MET A 118 6.74 5.64 -10.23
C MET A 118 6.39 6.22 -8.88
N VAL A 119 7.09 7.26 -8.44
CA VAL A 119 6.80 7.95 -7.16
C VAL A 119 6.67 9.44 -7.42
N GLU A 120 5.77 10.08 -6.69
CA GLU A 120 5.56 11.51 -6.82
C GLU A 120 6.73 12.31 -6.29
N GLY A 121 7.15 13.29 -7.08
CA GLY A 121 8.08 14.32 -6.63
C GLY A 121 7.38 15.34 -5.71
N GLY A 122 8.16 16.10 -4.95
CA GLY A 122 7.68 17.09 -3.98
C GLY A 122 7.16 16.49 -2.68
N VAL A 123 7.30 15.18 -2.46
CA VAL A 123 6.83 14.48 -1.25
C VAL A 123 7.90 13.54 -0.70
N VAL A 124 7.73 13.23 0.57
CA VAL A 124 8.43 12.11 1.23
C VAL A 124 7.49 10.94 1.27
N SER A 125 7.93 9.78 0.84
CA SER A 125 7.14 8.56 0.92
C SER A 125 7.92 7.43 1.58
N GLU A 126 7.20 6.59 2.29
CA GLU A 126 7.79 5.45 2.98
C GLU A 126 6.88 4.24 2.87
N MET A 127 7.48 3.10 2.56
CA MET A 127 6.76 1.84 2.49
C MET A 127 7.53 0.71 3.17
N GLN A 128 6.81 -0.30 3.61
CA GLN A 128 7.35 -1.55 4.09
C GLN A 128 6.65 -2.72 3.44
N SER A 129 7.41 -3.75 3.10
CA SER A 129 6.86 -4.95 2.48
C SER A 129 7.52 -6.21 3.03
N VAL A 130 6.77 -7.29 3.00
CA VAL A 130 7.27 -8.64 3.20
C VAL A 130 7.07 -9.44 1.92
N VAL A 131 8.07 -10.26 1.59
CA VAL A 131 8.02 -11.24 0.52
C VAL A 131 8.33 -12.62 1.12
N ILE A 132 7.48 -13.59 0.82
CA ILE A 132 7.54 -14.94 1.40
C ILE A 132 7.49 -15.94 0.25
N ASP A 133 8.41 -16.90 0.24
CA ASP A 133 8.35 -18.04 -0.69
C ASP A 133 7.04 -18.82 -0.43
N LEU A 134 6.25 -19.09 -1.46
CA LEU A 134 4.94 -19.73 -1.28
C LEU A 134 4.99 -21.08 -0.54
N PRO A 135 5.98 -21.97 -0.78
CA PRO A 135 6.13 -23.17 0.03
C PRO A 135 6.35 -22.89 1.53
N VAL A 136 7.03 -21.76 1.86
CA VAL A 136 7.22 -21.34 3.26
C VAL A 136 5.91 -20.86 3.86
N LEU A 137 5.13 -20.11 3.09
CA LEU A 137 3.79 -19.69 3.53
C LEU A 137 2.91 -20.92 3.80
N SER A 138 2.97 -21.95 2.95
CA SER A 138 2.24 -23.21 3.13
C SER A 138 2.72 -24.01 4.36
N VAL A 139 3.99 -23.93 4.68
CA VAL A 139 4.51 -24.54 5.95
C VAL A 139 3.98 -23.78 7.17
N LEU A 140 3.85 -22.45 7.10
CA LEU A 140 3.40 -21.63 8.22
C LEU A 140 1.89 -21.70 8.46
N LEU A 141 1.08 -21.73 7.41
CA LEU A 141 -0.38 -21.69 7.48
C LEU A 141 -1.06 -23.04 7.25
N GLY A 142 -0.41 -23.96 6.56
CA GLY A 142 -1.02 -25.12 5.94
C GLY A 142 -1.32 -24.89 4.46
N GLU A 143 -1.29 -25.93 3.62
CA GLU A 143 -1.53 -25.81 2.18
C GLU A 143 -2.97 -25.34 1.87
N GLY A 144 -3.97 -25.91 2.56
CA GLY A 144 -5.38 -25.54 2.38
C GLY A 144 -5.65 -24.10 2.77
N GLU A 145 -5.11 -23.67 3.89
CA GLU A 145 -5.23 -22.30 4.41
C GLU A 145 -4.52 -21.29 3.52
N THR A 146 -3.37 -21.65 2.95
CA THR A 146 -2.64 -20.81 2.00
C THR A 146 -3.46 -20.59 0.73
N THR A 147 -4.01 -21.66 0.17
CA THR A 147 -4.88 -21.56 -1.01
C THR A 147 -6.09 -20.67 -0.73
N ARG A 148 -6.76 -20.89 0.40
CA ARG A 148 -7.89 -20.05 0.81
C ARG A 148 -7.52 -18.58 1.00
N LEU A 149 -6.35 -18.29 1.57
CA LEU A 149 -5.87 -16.92 1.73
C LEU A 149 -5.70 -16.23 0.37
N LEU A 150 -5.08 -16.92 -0.59
CA LEU A 150 -4.89 -16.38 -1.93
C LEU A 150 -6.23 -16.14 -2.64
N GLU A 151 -7.15 -17.10 -2.58
CA GLU A 151 -8.49 -16.99 -3.15
C GLU A 151 -9.28 -15.81 -2.55
N GLU A 152 -9.29 -15.68 -1.23
CA GLU A 152 -10.00 -14.59 -0.54
C GLU A 152 -9.38 -13.21 -0.81
N LEU A 153 -8.07 -13.15 -1.02
CA LEU A 153 -7.39 -11.93 -1.49
C LEU A 153 -7.61 -11.69 -2.99
N GLY A 154 -8.16 -12.65 -3.73
CA GLY A 154 -8.32 -12.58 -5.18
C GLY A 154 -6.98 -12.65 -5.91
N LEU A 155 -6.03 -13.42 -5.38
CA LEU A 155 -4.68 -13.58 -5.92
C LEU A 155 -4.53 -14.94 -6.63
N GLY A 156 -3.87 -14.92 -7.75
CA GLY A 156 -3.54 -16.12 -8.53
C GLY A 156 -2.84 -15.74 -9.82
N ASP A 157 -2.69 -16.74 -10.69
CA ASP A 157 -2.04 -16.54 -11.99
C ASP A 157 -2.75 -15.52 -12.88
N ASP A 158 -4.08 -15.43 -12.79
CA ASP A 158 -4.88 -14.49 -13.59
C ASP A 158 -5.02 -13.10 -12.95
N CYS A 159 -4.78 -12.99 -11.65
CA CYS A 159 -4.80 -11.74 -10.91
C CYS A 159 -3.66 -11.72 -9.88
N PRO A 160 -2.40 -11.41 -10.31
CA PRO A 160 -1.25 -11.46 -9.40
C PRO A 160 -1.13 -10.26 -8.47
N THR A 161 -1.95 -9.24 -8.60
CA THR A 161 -1.91 -8.07 -7.72
C THR A 161 -3.30 -7.61 -7.33
N THR A 162 -3.51 -7.38 -6.06
CA THR A 162 -4.74 -6.78 -5.52
C THR A 162 -4.41 -5.69 -4.51
N VAL A 163 -5.26 -4.67 -4.45
CA VAL A 163 -5.16 -3.58 -3.46
C VAL A 163 -6.40 -3.65 -2.57
N ARG A 164 -6.20 -3.73 -1.27
CA ARG A 164 -7.28 -3.83 -0.28
C ARG A 164 -7.15 -2.73 0.77
N SER A 165 -8.29 -2.18 1.14
CA SER A 165 -8.37 -1.36 2.36
C SER A 165 -8.19 -2.27 3.57
N MET A 166 -7.15 -2.00 4.36
CA MET A 166 -6.81 -2.81 5.53
C MET A 166 -6.85 -1.95 6.79
N PRO A 167 -7.54 -2.42 7.84
CA PRO A 167 -7.51 -1.77 9.14
C PRO A 167 -6.09 -1.67 9.69
N LEU A 168 -5.79 -0.58 10.41
CA LEU A 168 -4.44 -0.35 10.95
C LEU A 168 -3.97 -1.49 11.86
N HIS A 169 -4.88 -2.10 12.63
CA HIS A 169 -4.51 -3.21 13.51
C HIS A 169 -4.04 -4.46 12.74
N VAL A 170 -4.52 -4.68 11.51
CA VAL A 170 -4.06 -5.80 10.67
C VAL A 170 -2.64 -5.57 10.19
N SER A 171 -2.32 -4.37 9.75
CA SER A 171 -0.99 -4.05 9.20
C SER A 171 0.02 -3.57 10.25
N SER A 172 -0.39 -3.37 11.52
CA SER A 172 0.47 -2.82 12.58
C SER A 172 1.74 -3.65 12.82
N ALA A 173 1.60 -4.97 12.90
CA ALA A 173 2.73 -5.86 13.10
C ALA A 173 3.77 -5.73 11.97
N LEU A 174 3.31 -5.68 10.71
CA LEU A 174 4.21 -5.50 9.57
C LEU A 174 4.86 -4.12 9.58
N ARG A 175 4.14 -3.06 9.95
CA ARG A 175 4.68 -1.68 10.07
C ARG A 175 5.84 -1.59 11.05
N GLU A 176 5.83 -2.37 12.12
CA GLU A 176 6.83 -2.37 13.17
C GLU A 176 7.93 -3.43 12.97
N ALA A 177 7.81 -4.31 11.98
CA ALA A 177 8.71 -5.46 11.80
C ALA A 177 10.19 -5.09 11.60
N MET A 178 10.49 -3.87 11.12
CA MET A 178 11.87 -3.39 10.93
C MET A 178 12.27 -2.35 11.98
N PHE A 179 12.22 -2.73 13.25
CA PHE A 179 12.60 -1.86 14.36
C PHE A 179 14.10 -1.48 14.30
N PRO A 180 14.46 -0.18 14.29
CA PRO A 180 15.82 0.27 14.03
C PRO A 180 16.78 0.01 15.19
N GLY A 181 16.29 -0.19 16.42
CA GLY A 181 17.12 -0.38 17.63
C GLY A 181 17.74 -1.78 17.77
N LEU A 182 17.30 -2.75 16.97
CA LEU A 182 17.78 -4.13 17.06
C LEU A 182 18.83 -4.45 16.00
N ARG A 183 19.79 -5.33 16.32
CA ARG A 183 20.89 -5.74 15.43
C ARG A 183 21.08 -7.27 15.43
N GLY A 184 21.76 -7.76 14.39
CA GLY A 184 22.18 -9.16 14.28
C GLY A 184 21.02 -10.18 14.36
N PRO A 185 21.24 -11.33 15.01
CA PRO A 185 20.24 -12.39 15.13
C PRO A 185 18.93 -11.94 15.80
N VAL A 186 19.03 -11.11 16.83
CA VAL A 186 17.86 -10.61 17.58
C VAL A 186 16.95 -9.79 16.65
N ARG A 187 17.52 -8.97 15.78
CA ARG A 187 16.74 -8.22 14.76
C ARG A 187 15.98 -9.17 13.84
N ARG A 188 16.62 -10.26 13.39
CA ARG A 188 15.97 -11.25 12.51
C ARG A 188 14.83 -11.97 13.24
N MET A 189 15.06 -12.42 14.49
CA MET A 189 14.03 -13.08 15.29
C MET A 189 12.83 -12.16 15.53
N PHE A 190 13.06 -10.90 15.88
CA PHE A 190 12.01 -9.93 16.06
C PHE A 190 11.22 -9.72 14.77
N ALA A 191 11.92 -9.53 13.65
CA ALA A 191 11.28 -9.35 12.35
C ALA A 191 10.43 -10.58 11.95
N GLN A 192 10.94 -11.80 12.18
CA GLN A 192 10.17 -13.03 11.94
C GLN A 192 8.91 -13.09 12.79
N SER A 193 9.02 -12.80 14.10
CA SER A 193 7.85 -12.82 14.99
C SER A 193 6.76 -11.86 14.55
N ARG A 194 7.14 -10.64 14.11
CA ARG A 194 6.20 -9.65 13.60
C ARG A 194 5.56 -10.05 12.27
N VAL A 195 6.29 -10.75 11.40
CA VAL A 195 5.73 -11.32 10.17
C VAL A 195 4.73 -12.43 10.46
N ILE A 196 5.06 -13.33 11.38
CA ILE A 196 4.15 -14.42 11.79
C ILE A 196 2.88 -13.86 12.41
N GLU A 197 3.01 -12.89 13.30
CA GLU A 197 1.88 -12.18 13.90
C GLU A 197 1.00 -11.51 12.83
N TYR A 198 1.64 -10.80 11.88
CA TYR A 198 0.94 -10.18 10.75
C TYR A 198 0.15 -11.21 9.93
N LEU A 199 0.76 -12.35 9.59
CA LEU A 199 0.09 -13.39 8.81
C LEU A 199 -1.11 -13.98 9.55
N ALA A 200 -0.98 -14.22 10.86
CA ALA A 200 -2.07 -14.73 11.69
C ALA A 200 -3.25 -13.76 11.77
N ILE A 201 -2.96 -12.46 11.95
CA ILE A 201 -3.99 -11.41 11.98
C ILE A 201 -4.62 -11.24 10.57
N LEU A 202 -3.80 -11.18 9.51
CA LEU A 202 -4.26 -11.07 8.14
C LEU A 202 -5.19 -12.23 7.77
N PHE A 203 -4.76 -13.47 8.03
CA PHE A 203 -5.56 -14.66 7.76
C PHE A 203 -6.88 -14.62 8.52
N THR A 204 -6.83 -14.35 9.83
CA THR A 204 -8.04 -14.22 10.65
C THR A 204 -8.98 -13.15 10.11
N PHE A 205 -8.44 -12.00 9.72
CA PHE A 205 -9.22 -10.89 9.18
C PHE A 205 -9.88 -11.26 7.84
N VAL A 206 -9.11 -11.82 6.91
CA VAL A 206 -9.58 -12.19 5.57
C VAL A 206 -10.64 -13.31 5.66
N MET A 207 -10.41 -14.34 6.50
CA MET A 207 -11.36 -15.44 6.71
C MET A 207 -12.60 -15.00 7.46
N SER A 208 -12.49 -13.95 8.28
CA SER A 208 -13.58 -13.41 9.07
C SER A 208 -14.69 -12.77 8.24
N GLY A 209 -14.43 -12.42 6.99
CA GLY A 209 -15.46 -11.89 6.08
C GLY A 209 -16.66 -12.80 5.85
N LYS A 210 -16.57 -14.08 6.21
CA LYS A 210 -17.63 -15.09 5.96
C LYS A 210 -18.50 -15.47 7.18
N GLN A 211 -18.10 -15.11 8.43
CA GLN A 211 -18.91 -15.46 9.63
C GLN A 211 -19.37 -14.22 10.40
N ILE A 212 -20.65 -13.93 10.34
CA ILE A 212 -21.28 -12.73 10.87
C ILE A 212 -21.62 -12.89 12.35
N THR A 213 -20.74 -12.48 13.26
CA THR A 213 -21.08 -12.17 14.65
C THR A 213 -21.49 -10.70 14.80
N LYS A 214 -22.13 -10.32 15.93
CA LYS A 214 -22.63 -8.95 16.17
C LYS A 214 -21.53 -7.88 16.09
N GLU A 215 -20.29 -8.20 16.50
CA GLU A 215 -19.10 -7.36 16.37
C GLU A 215 -18.68 -7.18 14.90
N ARG A 216 -18.83 -8.18 14.09
CA ARG A 216 -18.47 -8.17 12.66
C ARG A 216 -19.42 -7.36 11.80
N ARG A 217 -20.73 -7.31 12.12
CA ARG A 217 -21.64 -6.36 11.46
C ARG A 217 -21.20 -4.92 11.68
N HIS A 218 -20.52 -4.69 12.77
CA HIS A 218 -20.00 -3.40 13.15
C HIS A 218 -18.79 -3.01 12.29
N THR A 219 -17.77 -3.89 12.22
CA THR A 219 -16.57 -3.67 11.39
C THR A 219 -16.89 -3.67 9.89
N ALA A 220 -17.82 -4.52 9.44
CA ALA A 220 -18.33 -4.49 8.06
C ALA A 220 -18.94 -3.13 7.73
N ARG A 221 -19.75 -2.57 8.63
CA ARG A 221 -20.42 -1.27 8.45
C ARG A 221 -19.43 -0.10 8.36
N ILE A 222 -18.34 -0.13 9.13
CA ILE A 222 -17.28 0.90 9.05
C ILE A 222 -16.50 0.75 7.76
N ARG A 223 -16.35 -0.46 7.24
CA ARG A 223 -15.74 -0.74 5.95
C ARG A 223 -16.62 -0.28 4.79
N ASP A 224 -17.92 -0.57 4.87
CA ASP A 224 -18.91 -0.09 3.90
C ASP A 224 -18.95 1.45 3.86
N LEU A 225 -18.85 2.10 5.04
CA LEU A 225 -18.69 3.54 5.12
C LEU A 225 -17.42 4.03 4.41
N HIS A 226 -16.28 3.40 4.67
CA HIS A 226 -15.02 3.76 4.02
C HIS A 226 -15.15 3.67 2.48
N ASP A 227 -15.67 2.57 1.97
CA ASP A 227 -15.83 2.35 0.54
C ASP A 227 -16.85 3.33 -0.07
N TYR A 228 -17.95 3.61 0.64
CA TYR A 228 -18.89 4.66 0.28
C TYR A 228 -18.22 6.03 0.15
N LEU A 229 -17.40 6.42 1.13
CA LEU A 229 -16.68 7.70 1.13
C LEU A 229 -15.73 7.87 -0.07
N LEU A 230 -15.18 6.79 -0.59
CA LEU A 230 -14.33 6.80 -1.79
C LEU A 230 -15.12 7.00 -3.09
N THR A 231 -16.42 6.70 -3.08
CA THR A 231 -17.30 6.84 -4.26
C THR A 231 -18.07 8.17 -4.28
N VAL A 232 -18.15 8.88 -3.15
CA VAL A 232 -18.90 10.13 -3.05
C VAL A 232 -18.27 11.23 -3.88
N GLU A 233 -19.00 11.74 -4.87
CA GLU A 233 -18.63 12.92 -5.66
C GLU A 233 -19.43 14.16 -5.22
N GLY A 234 -18.88 15.34 -5.50
CA GLY A 234 -19.55 16.61 -5.21
C GLY A 234 -19.60 16.96 -3.74
N ARG A 235 -20.77 17.37 -3.23
CA ARG A 235 -20.93 17.82 -1.83
C ARG A 235 -20.61 16.70 -0.84
N LEU A 236 -19.80 17.04 0.17
CA LEU A 236 -19.52 16.12 1.27
C LEU A 236 -20.79 15.86 2.09
N PRO A 237 -21.11 14.60 2.42
CA PRO A 237 -22.15 14.29 3.36
C PRO A 237 -21.79 14.85 4.75
N THR A 238 -22.77 15.33 5.46
CA THR A 238 -22.60 15.76 6.86
C THR A 238 -22.47 14.55 7.78
N MET A 239 -21.93 14.75 8.99
CA MET A 239 -21.89 13.67 10.00
C MET A 239 -23.29 13.15 10.35
N SER A 240 -24.30 14.00 10.28
CA SER A 240 -25.70 13.62 10.55
C SER A 240 -26.23 12.70 9.45
N GLU A 241 -25.96 13.02 8.19
CA GLU A 241 -26.35 12.20 7.03
C GLU A 241 -25.65 10.82 7.09
N LEU A 242 -24.36 10.80 7.36
CA LEU A 242 -23.61 9.54 7.53
C LEU A 242 -24.11 8.72 8.72
N ALA A 243 -24.39 9.36 9.84
CA ALA A 243 -24.91 8.71 11.03
C ALA A 243 -26.29 8.05 10.77
N GLN A 244 -27.13 8.71 9.99
CA GLN A 244 -28.42 8.19 9.58
C GLN A 244 -28.26 7.03 8.59
N GLU A 245 -27.45 7.19 7.54
CA GLU A 245 -27.21 6.17 6.51
C GLU A 245 -26.65 4.88 7.11
N PHE A 246 -25.66 5.00 8.01
CA PHE A 246 -25.00 3.87 8.63
C PHE A 246 -25.62 3.41 9.97
N ASN A 247 -26.73 4.01 10.35
CA ASN A 247 -27.50 3.68 11.57
C ASN A 247 -26.64 3.61 12.84
N LEU A 248 -25.80 4.66 13.05
CA LEU A 248 -24.96 4.87 14.22
C LEU A 248 -25.02 6.34 14.64
N SER A 249 -24.75 6.63 15.90
CA SER A 249 -24.57 8.05 16.29
C SER A 249 -23.30 8.62 15.65
N ALA A 250 -23.32 9.91 15.29
CA ALA A 250 -22.20 10.62 14.67
C ALA A 250 -20.88 10.44 15.47
N ARG A 251 -20.96 10.54 16.80
CA ARG A 251 -19.82 10.36 17.71
C ARG A 251 -19.26 8.93 17.60
N ARG A 252 -20.13 7.94 17.61
CA ARG A 252 -19.75 6.54 17.56
C ARG A 252 -19.17 6.19 16.20
N LEU A 253 -19.83 6.63 15.13
CA LEU A 253 -19.37 6.40 13.75
C LEU A 253 -17.93 6.92 13.54
N ASN A 254 -17.66 8.16 13.96
CA ASN A 254 -16.33 8.73 13.85
C ASN A 254 -15.31 8.07 14.78
N ALA A 255 -15.68 7.71 16.02
CA ALA A 255 -14.77 7.03 16.95
C ALA A 255 -14.35 5.65 16.42
N GLU A 256 -15.28 4.89 15.87
CA GLU A 256 -15.02 3.57 15.28
C GLU A 256 -14.21 3.67 13.99
N PHE A 257 -14.49 4.68 13.16
CA PHE A 257 -13.69 4.96 11.98
C PHE A 257 -12.25 5.33 12.35
N VAL A 258 -12.05 6.15 13.40
CA VAL A 258 -10.71 6.46 13.93
C VAL A 258 -10.01 5.20 14.45
N ALA A 259 -10.72 4.34 15.18
CA ALA A 259 -10.15 3.09 15.69
C ALA A 259 -9.71 2.16 14.56
N GLU A 260 -10.46 2.11 13.45
CA GLU A 260 -10.19 1.23 12.30
C GLU A 260 -9.14 1.81 11.35
N TYR A 261 -9.22 3.12 11.04
CA TYR A 261 -8.41 3.76 9.99
C TYR A 261 -7.42 4.83 10.51
N GLY A 262 -7.36 5.06 11.82
CA GLY A 262 -6.39 5.96 12.47
C GLY A 262 -6.62 7.45 12.24
N GLN A 263 -7.69 7.84 11.56
CA GLN A 263 -8.03 9.23 11.29
C GLN A 263 -9.54 9.45 11.25
N SER A 264 -9.98 10.70 11.46
CA SER A 264 -11.41 11.01 11.40
C SER A 264 -11.98 10.86 9.99
N ILE A 265 -13.28 10.61 9.89
CA ILE A 265 -14.01 10.51 8.61
C ILE A 265 -13.73 11.73 7.72
N PHE A 266 -13.81 12.94 8.25
CA PHE A 266 -13.57 14.15 7.46
C PHE A 266 -12.11 14.35 7.07
N SER A 267 -11.16 13.94 7.92
CA SER A 267 -9.75 13.94 7.56
C SER A 267 -9.51 13.01 6.39
N PHE A 268 -10.04 11.80 6.47
CA PHE A 268 -9.93 10.79 5.42
C PHE A 268 -10.47 11.28 4.07
N ILE A 269 -11.72 11.79 4.05
CA ILE A 269 -12.33 12.29 2.81
C ILE A 269 -11.54 13.49 2.25
N THR A 270 -11.17 14.42 3.12
CA THR A 270 -10.43 15.63 2.71
C THR A 270 -9.10 15.24 2.09
N ASP A 271 -8.40 14.31 2.71
CA ASP A 271 -7.12 13.82 2.24
C ASP A 271 -7.24 13.09 0.90
N ASP A 272 -8.25 12.24 0.75
CA ASP A 272 -8.49 11.53 -0.51
C ASP A 272 -8.82 12.50 -1.65
N ARG A 273 -9.68 13.47 -1.42
CA ARG A 273 -10.07 14.47 -2.42
C ARG A 273 -8.91 15.37 -2.84
N LEU A 274 -8.06 15.75 -1.90
CA LEU A 274 -6.88 16.53 -2.22
C LEU A 274 -5.87 15.71 -3.06
N GLU A 275 -5.75 14.41 -2.82
CA GLU A 275 -4.95 13.51 -3.68
C GLU A 275 -5.56 13.41 -5.08
N GLN A 276 -6.86 13.19 -5.19
CA GLN A 276 -7.56 13.19 -6.49
C GLN A 276 -7.37 14.53 -7.24
N ALA A 277 -7.45 15.65 -6.50
CA ALA A 277 -7.19 16.97 -7.06
C ALA A 277 -5.78 17.08 -7.63
N ARG A 278 -4.80 16.58 -6.91
CA ARG A 278 -3.41 16.62 -7.33
C ARG A 278 -3.18 15.83 -8.61
N VAL A 279 -3.70 14.62 -8.69
CA VAL A 279 -3.67 13.79 -9.90
C VAL A 279 -4.36 14.52 -11.06
N ALA A 280 -5.57 15.04 -10.85
CA ALA A 280 -6.31 15.77 -11.88
C ALA A 280 -5.59 17.03 -12.38
N ILE A 281 -4.86 17.75 -11.52
CA ILE A 281 -4.06 18.91 -11.93
C ILE A 281 -2.86 18.48 -12.76
N MET A 282 -2.28 17.32 -12.47
CA MET A 282 -1.13 16.79 -13.21
C MET A 282 -1.54 16.26 -14.58
N GLU A 283 -2.69 15.65 -14.70
CA GLU A 283 -3.16 14.97 -15.91
C GLU A 283 -4.00 15.87 -16.84
N SER A 284 -4.56 16.95 -16.32
CA SER A 284 -5.48 17.80 -17.09
C SER A 284 -5.30 19.29 -16.85
N GLN A 285 -5.75 20.08 -17.84
CA GLN A 285 -5.83 21.54 -17.74
C GLN A 285 -7.17 22.02 -17.14
N THR A 286 -7.90 21.17 -16.44
CA THR A 286 -9.18 21.52 -15.84
C THR A 286 -9.05 22.76 -14.95
N PRO A 287 -9.89 23.78 -15.11
CA PRO A 287 -9.84 25.00 -14.28
C PRO A 287 -9.98 24.67 -12.79
N LEU A 288 -9.17 25.29 -11.93
CA LEU A 288 -9.18 25.04 -10.48
C LEU A 288 -10.55 25.27 -9.85
N LYS A 289 -11.33 26.24 -10.38
CA LYS A 289 -12.70 26.50 -9.93
C LYS A 289 -13.62 25.30 -10.18
N LEU A 290 -13.50 24.67 -11.35
CA LEU A 290 -14.30 23.51 -11.69
C LEU A 290 -13.86 22.28 -10.89
N LEU A 291 -12.56 22.10 -10.73
CA LEU A 291 -11.99 21.01 -9.94
C LEU A 291 -12.41 21.10 -8.46
N SER A 292 -12.30 22.31 -7.86
CA SER A 292 -12.72 22.54 -6.47
C SER A 292 -14.22 22.25 -6.25
N ALA A 293 -15.06 22.64 -7.21
CA ALA A 293 -16.51 22.35 -7.14
C ALA A 293 -16.81 20.85 -7.23
N ARG A 294 -16.15 20.11 -8.13
CA ARG A 294 -16.28 18.64 -8.24
C ARG A 294 -15.85 17.92 -6.95
N LEU A 295 -14.87 18.47 -6.25
CA LEU A 295 -14.39 17.95 -4.98
C LEU A 295 -15.20 18.44 -3.76
N GLY A 296 -16.31 19.16 -4.01
CA GLY A 296 -17.25 19.58 -2.98
C GLY A 296 -16.83 20.83 -2.17
N TYR A 297 -15.84 21.57 -2.62
CA TYR A 297 -15.50 22.85 -2.00
C TYR A 297 -16.43 23.96 -2.49
N SER A 298 -17.09 24.65 -1.58
CA SER A 298 -17.96 25.79 -1.89
C SER A 298 -17.20 26.98 -2.47
N HIS A 299 -15.93 27.15 -2.08
CA HIS A 299 -15.06 28.23 -2.55
C HIS A 299 -13.69 27.70 -2.92
N VAL A 300 -13.18 28.13 -4.07
CA VAL A 300 -11.86 27.76 -4.59
C VAL A 300 -10.72 28.14 -3.63
N ASN A 301 -10.88 29.22 -2.87
CA ASN A 301 -9.86 29.64 -1.90
C ASN A 301 -9.71 28.66 -0.73
N HIS A 302 -10.79 28.04 -0.28
CA HIS A 302 -10.73 26.99 0.75
C HIS A 302 -9.98 25.76 0.22
N PHE A 303 -10.25 25.38 -1.00
CA PHE A 303 -9.50 24.31 -1.69
C PHE A 303 -8.00 24.64 -1.79
N ILE A 304 -7.64 25.84 -2.27
CA ILE A 304 -6.23 26.26 -2.42
C ILE A 304 -5.51 26.22 -1.06
N THR A 305 -6.18 26.70 0.01
CA THR A 305 -5.61 26.71 1.36
C THR A 305 -5.42 25.29 1.90
N ALA A 306 -6.42 24.42 1.75
CA ALA A 306 -6.34 23.01 2.16
C ALA A 306 -5.25 22.26 1.38
N PHE A 307 -5.18 22.47 0.08
CA PHE A 307 -4.19 21.88 -0.80
C PHE A 307 -2.77 22.31 -0.40
N LYS A 308 -2.56 23.63 -0.21
CA LYS A 308 -1.26 24.14 0.22
C LYS A 308 -0.86 23.63 1.60
N LYS A 309 -1.82 23.52 2.54
CA LYS A 309 -1.58 22.96 3.87
C LYS A 309 -1.10 21.50 3.79
N LYS A 310 -1.71 20.70 2.92
CA LYS A 310 -1.38 19.27 2.76
C LYS A 310 -0.06 19.05 2.03
N PHE A 311 0.15 19.74 0.91
CA PHE A 311 1.26 19.45 0.00
C PHE A 311 2.42 20.44 0.10
N GLY A 312 2.30 21.51 0.87
CA GLY A 312 3.34 22.55 1.00
C GLY A 312 3.40 23.57 -0.15
N TYR A 313 2.72 23.32 -1.26
CA TYR A 313 2.69 24.17 -2.45
C TYR A 313 1.25 24.40 -2.94
N SER A 314 1.05 25.45 -3.76
CA SER A 314 -0.28 25.76 -4.29
C SER A 314 -0.64 24.92 -5.51
N PRO A 315 -1.95 24.70 -5.80
CA PRO A 315 -2.39 24.04 -7.04
C PRO A 315 -1.90 24.76 -8.31
N GLY A 316 -1.78 26.09 -8.25
CA GLY A 316 -1.28 26.90 -9.36
C GLY A 316 0.21 26.71 -9.62
N SER A 317 1.04 26.64 -8.56
CA SER A 317 2.47 26.35 -8.70
C SER A 317 2.72 24.93 -9.22
N LEU A 318 1.94 23.94 -8.77
CA LEU A 318 1.99 22.59 -9.33
C LEU A 318 1.73 22.62 -10.84
N ARG A 319 0.67 23.30 -11.28
CA ARG A 319 0.34 23.41 -12.71
C ARG A 319 1.42 24.09 -13.52
N SER A 320 2.04 25.13 -12.96
CA SER A 320 3.12 25.87 -13.64
C SER A 320 4.42 25.05 -13.77
N SER A 321 4.65 24.10 -12.87
CA SER A 321 5.81 23.21 -12.93
C SER A 321 5.68 22.10 -13.98
N ILE A 322 4.46 21.80 -14.41
CA ILE A 322 4.17 20.84 -15.49
C ILE A 322 4.26 21.59 -16.82
N LYS A 323 5.46 21.65 -17.42
CA LYS A 323 5.61 22.19 -18.78
C LYS A 323 4.88 21.28 -19.77
N PRO A 324 4.08 21.83 -20.68
CA PRO A 324 3.53 21.02 -21.77
C PRO A 324 4.71 20.44 -22.57
N ILE A 325 4.70 19.13 -22.76
CA ILE A 325 5.57 18.47 -23.74
C ILE A 325 5.12 19.02 -25.10
N ARG A 326 5.96 19.87 -25.71
CA ARG A 326 5.78 20.35 -27.07
C ARG A 326 6.23 19.28 -28.06
#